data_954d015f3f1f6bdc6f73b7edfea5a23b
#
_entry.id   954d015f3f1f6bdc6f73b7edfea5a23b
#
_cell.length_a   1.000
_cell.length_b   1.000
_cell.length_c   1.000
_cell.angle_alpha   90.00
_cell.angle_beta   90.00
_cell.angle_gamma   90.00
#
_symmetry.space_group_name_H-M   'P 1'
#
loop_
_entity.id
_entity.type
_entity.pdbx_description
1 polymer ?
#
loop_
_entity_poly.entity_id
_entity_poly.type
_entity_poly.pdbx_seq_one_letter_code
_entity_poly.pdbx_strand_id
1 'polypeptide(L)'
;MQQESVIWPENARLAVSIVVNVEEGSEMSIIRGDKGMEPVDELGVFVKAPIRNYGNESNYLYGIKSGAPRVIDLLKQFDLPATWTVAAQSLESSPELAKAIRDSDHEPCSHGYRWIHQYKMDEKEEREFILNATNSIKTTCGRRPVGWLSRYLHSENTRRLLEEAGYKYHMDDYSGDVPFIDSEHPELVVVPYQLDTNDMKLWLNAGYTPDMWLKYAKDTFDTLYREGEQTPKMMSLGVHLRIIGRPGRIWALEQFFEHISKFDRIWVTTREKIAEHLR
;
A
#
# COMPACT_ATOMS: atom_id res chain seq x y z
N MET A 1 17.68 18.14 -11.97
CA MET A 1 18.16 17.82 -10.61
C MET A 1 18.78 16.44 -10.69
N GLN A 2 20.05 16.28 -10.31
CA GLN A 2 20.66 14.95 -10.22
C GLN A 2 20.04 14.28 -8.98
N GLN A 3 19.24 13.24 -9.18
CA GLN A 3 18.89 12.32 -8.11
C GLN A 3 20.19 11.64 -7.67
N GLU A 4 20.46 11.59 -6.38
CA GLU A 4 21.59 10.82 -5.86
C GLU A 4 21.45 9.37 -6.32
N SER A 5 22.54 8.80 -6.84
CA SER A 5 22.52 7.43 -7.34
C SER A 5 22.45 6.47 -6.16
N VAL A 6 21.31 5.82 -6.01
CA VAL A 6 21.15 4.71 -5.05
C VAL A 6 21.93 3.50 -5.56
N ILE A 7 22.57 2.74 -4.68
CA ILE A 7 23.20 1.45 -5.00
C ILE A 7 22.45 0.39 -4.19
N TRP A 8 21.68 -0.46 -4.86
CA TRP A 8 20.93 -1.51 -4.18
C TRP A 8 21.83 -2.67 -3.71
N PRO A 9 21.40 -3.47 -2.71
CA PRO A 9 22.10 -4.68 -2.28
C PRO A 9 22.41 -5.59 -3.48
N GLU A 10 23.56 -6.28 -3.42
CA GLU A 10 24.01 -7.22 -4.45
C GLU A 10 24.09 -6.62 -5.86
N ASN A 11 24.25 -5.29 -5.96
CA ASN A 11 24.22 -4.55 -7.22
C ASN A 11 22.94 -4.79 -8.03
N ALA A 12 21.80 -4.92 -7.36
CA ALA A 12 20.51 -5.03 -8.03
C ALA A 12 20.26 -3.78 -8.90
N ARG A 13 19.67 -4.00 -10.06
CA ARG A 13 19.24 -2.93 -11.00
C ARG A 13 17.96 -2.29 -10.56
N LEU A 14 17.09 -3.11 -9.96
CA LEU A 14 15.72 -2.73 -9.62
C LEU A 14 15.34 -3.25 -8.24
N ALA A 15 14.94 -2.36 -7.35
CA ALA A 15 14.21 -2.72 -6.16
C ALA A 15 12.71 -2.83 -6.50
N VAL A 16 12.08 -3.95 -6.15
CA VAL A 16 10.64 -4.17 -6.37
C VAL A 16 9.93 -4.22 -5.03
N SER A 17 9.00 -3.30 -4.82
CA SER A 17 8.16 -3.23 -3.63
C SER A 17 6.73 -3.62 -3.96
N ILE A 18 6.26 -4.73 -3.39
CA ILE A 18 4.86 -5.17 -3.45
C ILE A 18 4.14 -4.53 -2.28
N VAL A 19 3.10 -3.72 -2.57
CA VAL A 19 2.28 -3.05 -1.56
C VAL A 19 0.88 -3.65 -1.58
N VAL A 20 0.47 -4.24 -0.46
CA VAL A 20 -0.88 -4.78 -0.29
C VAL A 20 -1.68 -3.83 0.59
N ASN A 21 -2.67 -3.16 0.00
CA ASN A 21 -3.53 -2.21 0.70
C ASN A 21 -4.67 -2.96 1.41
N VAL A 22 -4.83 -2.69 2.69
CA VAL A 22 -5.87 -3.26 3.56
C VAL A 22 -6.74 -2.15 4.11
N GLU A 23 -7.85 -1.92 3.46
CA GLU A 23 -8.79 -0.84 3.75
C GLU A 23 -10.13 -1.39 4.28
N GLU A 24 -10.35 -2.68 4.03
CA GLU A 24 -11.56 -3.41 4.33
C GLU A 24 -11.84 -3.45 5.83
N GLY A 25 -13.02 -2.98 6.20
CA GLY A 25 -13.41 -2.85 7.61
C GLY A 25 -13.03 -1.50 8.24
N SER A 26 -12.38 -0.59 7.48
CA SER A 26 -12.02 0.78 7.90
C SER A 26 -12.64 1.86 7.01
N GLU A 27 -13.35 1.47 5.96
CA GLU A 27 -14.11 2.36 5.08
C GLU A 27 -15.18 3.14 5.85
N MET A 28 -15.67 4.23 5.26
CA MET A 28 -16.79 4.99 5.83
C MET A 28 -18.05 4.12 5.89
N SER A 29 -18.70 4.09 7.04
CA SER A 29 -19.91 3.29 7.26
C SER A 29 -20.83 3.92 8.30
N ILE A 30 -22.13 3.93 7.99
CA ILE A 30 -23.19 4.37 8.92
C ILE A 30 -23.16 3.59 10.24
N ILE A 31 -22.85 2.28 10.19
CA ILE A 31 -22.75 1.45 11.41
C ILE A 31 -21.64 1.94 12.33
N ARG A 32 -20.61 2.57 11.79
CA ARG A 32 -19.46 3.11 12.53
C ARG A 32 -19.63 4.57 12.93
N GLY A 33 -20.82 5.13 12.72
CA GLY A 33 -21.15 6.50 13.09
C GLY A 33 -20.78 7.55 12.05
N ASP A 34 -20.40 7.14 10.84
CA ASP A 34 -20.13 8.08 9.75
C ASP A 34 -21.43 8.72 9.23
N LYS A 35 -21.30 9.93 8.68
CA LYS A 35 -22.45 10.69 8.15
C LYS A 35 -22.98 10.16 6.81
N GLY A 36 -22.27 9.23 6.18
CA GLY A 36 -22.61 8.68 4.89
C GLY A 36 -21.89 7.37 4.60
N MET A 37 -22.19 6.79 3.44
CA MET A 37 -21.54 5.59 2.94
C MET A 37 -20.15 5.91 2.35
N GLU A 38 -19.31 4.89 2.20
CA GLU A 38 -18.04 4.99 1.48
C GLU A 38 -18.28 5.36 0.02
N PRO A 39 -17.67 6.47 -0.47
CA PRO A 39 -17.83 6.89 -1.86
C PRO A 39 -17.05 6.03 -2.85
N VAL A 40 -16.03 5.31 -2.38
CA VAL A 40 -15.25 4.39 -3.21
C VAL A 40 -16.01 3.07 -3.31
N ASP A 41 -16.77 2.93 -4.38
CA ASP A 41 -17.68 1.82 -4.62
C ASP A 41 -17.53 1.28 -6.05
N GLU A 42 -17.15 0.01 -6.20
CA GLU A 42 -17.01 -0.63 -7.53
C GLU A 42 -18.33 -0.66 -8.33
N LEU A 43 -19.48 -0.55 -7.67
CA LEU A 43 -20.78 -0.45 -8.33
C LEU A 43 -21.08 0.98 -8.81
N GLY A 44 -20.26 1.96 -8.42
CA GLY A 44 -20.45 3.36 -8.78
C GLY A 44 -21.69 3.99 -8.16
N VAL A 45 -22.23 3.40 -7.09
CA VAL A 45 -23.45 3.86 -6.43
C VAL A 45 -23.12 4.69 -5.20
N PHE A 46 -23.11 6.00 -5.37
CA PHE A 46 -22.93 6.94 -4.26
C PHE A 46 -24.13 7.89 -4.15
N VAL A 47 -24.73 7.97 -2.95
CA VAL A 47 -25.78 8.93 -2.63
C VAL A 47 -25.44 9.68 -1.35
N LYS A 48 -25.68 11.00 -1.34
CA LYS A 48 -25.47 11.87 -0.16
C LYS A 48 -26.65 11.71 0.82
N ALA A 49 -26.83 10.51 1.34
CA ALA A 49 -27.86 10.21 2.33
C ALA A 49 -27.27 9.31 3.42
N PRO A 50 -27.74 9.41 4.66
CA PRO A 50 -27.27 8.60 5.78
C PRO A 50 -27.89 7.19 5.73
N ILE A 51 -27.66 6.47 4.62
CA ILE A 51 -28.15 5.11 4.42
C ILE A 51 -27.00 4.14 4.25
N ARG A 52 -27.22 2.88 4.63
CA ARG A 52 -26.23 1.81 4.45
C ARG A 52 -26.20 1.37 2.99
N ASN A 53 -25.00 1.13 2.49
CA ASN A 53 -24.77 0.46 1.22
C ASN A 53 -24.31 -0.98 1.48
N TYR A 54 -25.28 -1.91 1.65
CA TYR A 54 -24.97 -3.33 1.90
C TYR A 54 -24.16 -3.99 0.78
N GLY A 55 -24.35 -3.53 -0.47
CA GLY A 55 -23.59 -4.02 -1.62
C GLY A 55 -22.10 -3.71 -1.45
N ASN A 56 -21.78 -2.45 -1.19
CA ASN A 56 -20.40 -2.01 -1.01
C ASN A 56 -19.77 -2.61 0.27
N GLU A 57 -20.50 -2.62 1.39
CA GLU A 57 -20.05 -3.28 2.64
C GLU A 57 -19.68 -4.75 2.38
N SER A 58 -20.48 -5.48 1.62
CA SER A 58 -20.20 -6.88 1.28
C SER A 58 -19.03 -7.03 0.30
N ASN A 59 -18.83 -6.06 -0.60
CA ASN A 59 -17.68 -6.02 -1.51
C ASN A 59 -16.35 -5.81 -0.75
N TYR A 60 -16.35 -4.91 0.22
CA TYR A 60 -15.19 -4.75 1.12
C TYR A 60 -14.93 -6.04 1.91
N LEU A 61 -15.96 -6.62 2.51
CA LEU A 61 -15.82 -7.88 3.25
C LEU A 61 -15.29 -9.04 2.39
N TYR A 62 -15.56 -9.02 1.08
CA TYR A 62 -14.97 -9.99 0.15
C TYR A 62 -13.44 -9.94 0.16
N GLY A 63 -12.85 -8.75 0.24
CA GLY A 63 -11.40 -8.57 0.31
C GLY A 63 -10.79 -9.38 1.46
N ILE A 64 -11.38 -9.30 2.65
CA ILE A 64 -10.91 -10.07 3.81
C ILE A 64 -11.21 -11.58 3.64
N LYS A 65 -12.45 -11.95 3.33
CA LYS A 65 -12.88 -13.36 3.36
C LYS A 65 -12.29 -14.21 2.23
N SER A 66 -12.07 -13.61 1.07
CA SER A 66 -11.69 -14.35 -0.13
C SER A 66 -10.44 -13.80 -0.82
N GLY A 67 -10.24 -12.50 -0.79
CA GLY A 67 -9.09 -11.85 -1.41
C GLY A 67 -7.80 -12.08 -0.63
N ALA A 68 -7.83 -11.83 0.68
CA ALA A 68 -6.65 -11.96 1.54
C ALA A 68 -6.03 -13.36 1.50
N PRO A 69 -6.78 -14.48 1.65
CA PRO A 69 -6.19 -15.80 1.53
C PRO A 69 -5.46 -16.01 0.21
N ARG A 70 -6.04 -15.61 -0.92
CA ARG A 70 -5.42 -15.77 -2.25
C ARG A 70 -4.12 -14.98 -2.39
N VAL A 71 -4.10 -13.74 -1.90
CA VAL A 71 -2.90 -12.90 -1.97
C VAL A 71 -1.80 -13.44 -1.06
N ILE A 72 -2.15 -13.88 0.16
CA ILE A 72 -1.21 -14.49 1.11
C ILE A 72 -0.62 -15.78 0.53
N ASP A 73 -1.47 -16.68 0.01
CA ASP A 73 -1.02 -17.94 -0.58
C ASP A 73 -0.09 -17.70 -1.76
N LEU A 74 -0.38 -16.69 -2.60
CA LEU A 74 0.44 -16.35 -3.75
C LEU A 74 1.79 -15.77 -3.33
N LEU A 75 1.83 -14.84 -2.38
CA LEU A 75 3.09 -14.30 -1.84
C LEU A 75 3.95 -15.41 -1.24
N LYS A 76 3.33 -16.34 -0.51
CA LYS A 76 4.01 -17.51 0.05
C LYS A 76 4.51 -18.48 -1.02
N GLN A 77 3.74 -18.73 -2.08
CA GLN A 77 4.12 -19.60 -3.20
C GLN A 77 5.41 -19.13 -3.88
N PHE A 78 5.58 -17.82 -4.01
CA PHE A 78 6.75 -17.20 -4.65
C PHE A 78 7.83 -16.75 -3.66
N ASP A 79 7.64 -16.97 -2.36
CA ASP A 79 8.54 -16.51 -1.29
C ASP A 79 8.86 -15.01 -1.37
N LEU A 80 7.82 -14.19 -1.57
CA LEU A 80 7.95 -12.75 -1.77
C LEU A 80 7.51 -11.97 -0.53
N PRO A 81 8.37 -11.10 0.02
CA PRO A 81 7.97 -10.16 1.05
C PRO A 81 7.10 -9.05 0.46
N ALA A 82 6.19 -8.51 1.28
CA ALA A 82 5.33 -7.39 0.89
C ALA A 82 5.20 -6.39 2.04
N THR A 83 4.98 -5.12 1.68
CA THR A 83 4.55 -4.07 2.61
C THR A 83 3.04 -4.04 2.63
N TRP A 84 2.44 -4.33 3.79
CA TRP A 84 1.00 -4.28 3.99
C TRP A 84 0.62 -2.92 4.57
N THR A 85 0.05 -2.05 3.74
CA THR A 85 -0.49 -0.76 4.19
C THR A 85 -1.85 -0.99 4.81
N VAL A 86 -1.91 -0.94 6.12
CA VAL A 86 -3.08 -1.35 6.88
C VAL A 86 -3.74 -0.15 7.56
N ALA A 87 -5.01 0.09 7.28
CA ALA A 87 -5.82 0.89 8.16
C ALA A 87 -6.06 0.09 9.46
N ALA A 88 -5.64 0.64 10.60
CA ALA A 88 -5.53 -0.13 11.84
C ALA A 88 -6.81 -0.86 12.25
N GLN A 89 -7.96 -0.20 12.07
CA GLN A 89 -9.28 -0.78 12.38
C GLN A 89 -9.61 -2.02 11.51
N SER A 90 -9.01 -2.15 10.33
CA SER A 90 -9.15 -3.35 9.49
C SER A 90 -8.56 -4.58 10.17
N LEU A 91 -7.40 -4.42 10.82
CA LEU A 91 -6.75 -5.52 11.54
C LEU A 91 -7.46 -5.84 12.86
N GLU A 92 -7.99 -4.85 13.56
CA GLU A 92 -8.84 -5.08 14.74
C GLU A 92 -10.05 -5.94 14.39
N SER A 93 -10.62 -5.71 13.20
CA SER A 93 -11.79 -6.45 12.69
C SER A 93 -11.42 -7.80 12.05
N SER A 94 -10.13 -8.06 11.79
CA SER A 94 -9.65 -9.24 11.06
C SER A 94 -8.41 -9.85 11.72
N PRO A 95 -8.56 -10.47 12.93
CA PRO A 95 -7.43 -11.01 13.69
C PRO A 95 -6.60 -12.07 12.94
N GLU A 96 -7.24 -12.86 12.08
CA GLU A 96 -6.54 -13.87 11.26
C GLU A 96 -5.60 -13.21 10.25
N LEU A 97 -6.00 -12.10 9.63
CA LEU A 97 -5.14 -11.34 8.74
C LEU A 97 -3.99 -10.69 9.51
N ALA A 98 -4.28 -10.08 10.67
CA ALA A 98 -3.25 -9.52 11.54
C ALA A 98 -2.21 -10.59 11.96
N LYS A 99 -2.68 -11.81 12.28
CA LYS A 99 -1.82 -12.94 12.59
C LYS A 99 -0.96 -13.35 11.39
N ALA A 100 -1.53 -13.43 10.19
CA ALA A 100 -0.80 -13.81 8.99
C ALA A 100 0.33 -12.81 8.67
N ILE A 101 0.08 -11.50 8.84
CA ILE A 101 1.09 -10.46 8.64
C ILE A 101 2.18 -10.57 9.73
N ARG A 102 1.79 -10.75 11.00
CA ARG A 102 2.71 -10.85 12.13
C ARG A 102 3.66 -12.04 12.01
N ASP A 103 3.14 -13.20 11.61
CA ASP A 103 3.85 -14.48 11.60
C ASP A 103 4.64 -14.70 10.29
N SER A 104 4.89 -13.64 9.52
CA SER A 104 5.60 -13.65 8.23
C SER A 104 6.69 -12.59 8.17
N ASP A 105 7.47 -12.58 7.09
CA ASP A 105 8.48 -11.56 6.78
C ASP A 105 7.88 -10.28 6.13
N HIS A 106 6.55 -10.16 6.15
CA HIS A 106 5.86 -8.98 5.65
C HIS A 106 5.99 -7.81 6.62
N GLU A 107 5.95 -6.61 6.08
CA GLU A 107 5.98 -5.36 6.82
C GLU A 107 4.56 -4.82 7.05
N PRO A 108 4.11 -4.56 8.30
CA PRO A 108 2.95 -3.72 8.56
C PRO A 108 3.32 -2.25 8.45
N CYS A 109 2.75 -1.55 7.48
CA CYS A 109 2.86 -0.11 7.28
C CYS A 109 1.52 0.55 7.60
N SER A 110 1.52 1.71 8.23
CA SER A 110 0.27 2.38 8.62
C SER A 110 -0.42 3.05 7.42
N HIS A 111 -1.72 2.80 7.28
CA HIS A 111 -2.63 3.53 6.37
C HIS A 111 -3.65 4.38 7.16
N GLY A 112 -3.23 4.84 8.35
CA GLY A 112 -4.07 5.54 9.32
C GLY A 112 -4.83 4.60 10.26
N TYR A 113 -5.55 5.20 11.22
CA TYR A 113 -6.41 4.41 12.12
C TYR A 113 -7.64 3.87 11.38
N ARG A 114 -8.23 4.73 10.55
CA ARG A 114 -9.30 4.42 9.61
C ARG A 114 -8.93 4.86 8.20
N TRP A 115 -9.56 4.29 7.20
CA TRP A 115 -9.35 4.71 5.81
C TRP A 115 -10.17 5.96 5.48
N ILE A 116 -9.75 7.10 6.04
CA ILE A 116 -10.38 8.41 5.87
C ILE A 116 -9.34 9.48 5.54
N HIS A 117 -9.79 10.59 4.93
CA HIS A 117 -8.92 11.70 4.60
C HIS A 117 -8.55 12.55 5.83
N GLN A 118 -7.28 12.95 5.93
CA GLN A 118 -6.73 13.74 7.04
C GLN A 118 -6.87 15.25 6.84
N TYR A 119 -7.06 15.74 5.62
CA TYR A 119 -7.01 17.17 5.28
C TYR A 119 -8.00 18.07 6.06
N LYS A 120 -8.99 17.49 6.71
CA LYS A 120 -9.97 18.22 7.54
C LYS A 120 -9.69 18.14 9.04
N MET A 121 -8.72 17.35 9.44
CA MET A 121 -8.36 17.21 10.85
C MET A 121 -7.57 18.43 11.28
N ASP A 122 -7.85 18.94 12.48
CA ASP A 122 -6.92 19.85 13.11
C ASP A 122 -5.66 19.10 13.58
N GLU A 123 -4.62 19.82 13.98
CA GLU A 123 -3.34 19.20 14.37
C GLU A 123 -3.49 18.21 15.52
N LYS A 124 -4.35 18.50 16.49
CA LYS A 124 -4.58 17.62 17.63
C LYS A 124 -5.29 16.33 17.22
N GLU A 125 -6.33 16.47 16.41
CA GLU A 125 -7.09 15.32 15.86
C GLU A 125 -6.18 14.43 15.01
N GLU A 126 -5.34 15.01 14.17
CA GLU A 126 -4.41 14.24 13.32
C GLU A 126 -3.32 13.55 14.13
N ARG A 127 -2.78 14.21 15.13
CA ARG A 127 -1.82 13.63 16.07
C ARG A 127 -2.42 12.39 16.78
N GLU A 128 -3.64 12.51 17.30
CA GLU A 128 -4.36 11.41 17.91
C GLU A 128 -4.64 10.28 16.91
N PHE A 129 -5.00 10.62 15.68
CA PHE A 129 -5.23 9.66 14.60
C PHE A 129 -3.97 8.84 14.28
N ILE A 130 -2.81 9.48 14.17
CA ILE A 130 -1.50 8.84 13.94
C ILE A 130 -1.12 7.94 15.13
N LEU A 131 -1.26 8.43 16.37
CA LEU A 131 -0.93 7.67 17.55
C LEU A 131 -1.83 6.45 17.74
N ASN A 132 -3.14 6.60 17.50
CA ASN A 132 -4.10 5.50 17.58
C ASN A 132 -3.79 4.42 16.54
N ALA A 133 -3.47 4.81 15.30
CA ALA A 133 -3.04 3.88 14.26
C ALA A 133 -1.79 3.11 14.68
N THR A 134 -0.77 3.83 15.17
CA THR A 134 0.50 3.24 15.61
C THR A 134 0.30 2.22 16.72
N ASN A 135 -0.47 2.56 17.75
CA ASN A 135 -0.70 1.70 18.91
C ASN A 135 -1.54 0.47 18.54
N SER A 136 -2.57 0.64 17.72
CA SER A 136 -3.43 -0.45 17.29
C SER A 136 -2.66 -1.46 16.41
N ILE A 137 -1.88 -0.99 15.43
CA ILE A 137 -1.06 -1.87 14.59
C ILE A 137 -0.01 -2.59 15.43
N LYS A 138 0.65 -1.89 16.36
CA LYS A 138 1.59 -2.52 17.30
C LYS A 138 0.93 -3.63 18.11
N THR A 139 -0.31 -3.43 18.55
CA THR A 139 -1.05 -4.42 19.35
C THR A 139 -1.47 -5.62 18.49
N THR A 140 -1.97 -5.39 17.28
CA THR A 140 -2.51 -6.44 16.41
C THR A 140 -1.41 -7.24 15.69
N CYS A 141 -0.36 -6.55 15.18
CA CYS A 141 0.75 -7.18 14.47
C CYS A 141 2.00 -7.45 15.32
N GLY A 142 2.00 -7.09 16.61
CA GLY A 142 3.13 -7.34 17.50
C GLY A 142 4.36 -6.45 17.26
N ARG A 143 4.36 -5.58 16.23
CA ARG A 143 5.44 -4.64 15.94
C ARG A 143 4.89 -3.26 15.56
N ARG A 144 5.63 -2.23 15.93
CA ARG A 144 5.30 -0.85 15.60
C ARG A 144 5.50 -0.60 14.12
N PRO A 145 4.53 0.02 13.39
CA PRO A 145 4.75 0.44 12.02
C PRO A 145 5.76 1.60 11.99
N VAL A 146 6.63 1.58 10.97
CA VAL A 146 7.62 2.64 10.74
C VAL A 146 7.40 3.40 9.45
N GLY A 147 6.46 2.95 8.63
CA GLY A 147 6.06 3.56 7.39
C GLY A 147 4.62 4.05 7.41
N TRP A 148 4.32 5.04 6.56
CA TRP A 148 3.01 5.66 6.43
C TRP A 148 2.59 5.84 4.98
N LEU A 149 1.30 5.60 4.72
CA LEU A 149 0.59 5.97 3.49
C LEU A 149 -0.73 6.65 3.88
N SER A 150 -0.94 7.89 3.46
CA SER A 150 -2.22 8.57 3.65
C SER A 150 -3.26 8.13 2.62
N ARG A 151 -4.54 8.26 2.98
CA ARG A 151 -5.61 8.18 1.98
C ARG A 151 -5.62 9.46 1.14
N TYR A 152 -4.75 9.54 0.11
CA TYR A 152 -4.58 10.63 -0.85
C TYR A 152 -4.42 12.04 -0.23
N LEU A 153 -5.48 12.56 0.41
CA LEU A 153 -5.52 13.95 0.90
C LEU A 153 -5.10 13.98 2.37
N HIS A 154 -3.83 14.22 2.59
CA HIS A 154 -3.26 14.49 3.90
C HIS A 154 -3.26 16.01 4.20
N SER A 155 -2.94 16.42 5.44
CA SER A 155 -2.82 17.80 5.84
C SER A 155 -1.40 18.33 5.62
N GLU A 156 -1.20 19.63 5.75
CA GLU A 156 0.13 20.24 5.79
C GLU A 156 0.96 19.84 7.02
N ASN A 157 0.30 19.37 8.09
CA ASN A 157 0.97 18.91 9.31
C ASN A 157 1.46 17.48 9.25
N THR A 158 0.94 16.66 8.33
CA THR A 158 1.12 15.21 8.33
C THR A 158 2.58 14.79 8.42
N ARG A 159 3.46 15.31 7.55
CA ARG A 159 4.88 14.91 7.52
C ARG A 159 5.58 15.24 8.83
N ARG A 160 5.40 16.42 9.36
CA ARG A 160 5.95 16.85 10.66
C ARG A 160 5.44 15.94 11.80
N LEU A 161 4.15 15.66 11.85
CA LEU A 161 3.56 14.78 12.85
C LEU A 161 4.08 13.34 12.76
N LEU A 162 4.35 12.83 11.56
CA LEU A 162 4.97 11.53 11.35
C LEU A 162 6.41 11.51 11.87
N GLU A 163 7.20 12.55 11.58
CA GLU A 163 8.57 12.70 12.08
C GLU A 163 8.58 12.74 13.62
N GLU A 164 7.76 13.59 14.24
CA GLU A 164 7.59 13.69 15.70
C GLU A 164 7.13 12.36 16.33
N ALA A 165 6.29 11.60 15.64
CA ALA A 165 5.85 10.29 16.08
C ALA A 165 6.91 9.19 15.84
N GLY A 166 8.06 9.50 15.21
CA GLY A 166 9.16 8.57 15.00
C GLY A 166 8.93 7.57 13.86
N TYR A 167 8.13 7.93 12.85
CA TYR A 167 8.10 7.21 11.58
C TYR A 167 9.44 7.37 10.86
N LYS A 168 9.76 6.44 9.98
CA LYS A 168 11.03 6.42 9.23
C LYS A 168 10.85 6.81 7.77
N TYR A 169 9.67 6.53 7.22
CA TYR A 169 9.36 6.86 5.84
C TYR A 169 7.86 7.12 5.63
N HIS A 170 7.55 7.79 4.55
CA HIS A 170 6.20 7.88 4.01
C HIS A 170 6.18 7.60 2.50
N MET A 171 4.98 7.34 1.98
CA MET A 171 4.75 6.98 0.57
C MET A 171 3.96 8.05 -0.20
N ASP A 172 3.61 9.16 0.46
CA ASP A 172 2.75 10.22 -0.07
C ASP A 172 3.51 11.15 -1.03
N ASP A 173 4.15 10.53 -2.03
CA ASP A 173 4.84 11.20 -3.12
C ASP A 173 4.81 10.30 -4.36
N TYR A 174 4.63 10.89 -5.53
CA TYR A 174 4.47 10.19 -6.81
C TYR A 174 5.44 10.74 -7.87
N SER A 175 6.49 11.45 -7.44
CA SER A 175 7.33 12.25 -8.33
C SER A 175 8.52 11.51 -8.94
N GLY A 176 8.78 10.26 -8.51
CA GLY A 176 9.99 9.58 -8.98
C GLY A 176 10.00 8.06 -8.82
N ASP A 177 11.04 7.46 -9.40
CA ASP A 177 11.29 6.02 -9.43
C ASP A 177 12.46 5.61 -8.53
N VAL A 178 12.84 6.46 -7.59
CA VAL A 178 13.86 6.19 -6.56
C VAL A 178 13.45 6.86 -5.25
N PRO A 179 13.80 6.29 -4.08
CA PRO A 179 13.57 6.93 -2.81
C PRO A 179 14.54 8.11 -2.61
N PHE A 180 14.16 9.03 -1.76
CA PHE A 180 14.99 10.20 -1.40
C PHE A 180 14.69 10.67 0.03
N ILE A 181 15.58 11.49 0.59
CA ILE A 181 15.34 12.13 1.89
C ILE A 181 14.40 13.32 1.70
N ASP A 182 13.38 13.43 2.55
CA ASP A 182 12.49 14.59 2.55
C ASP A 182 13.29 15.85 2.95
N SER A 183 13.27 16.87 2.11
CA SER A 183 14.06 18.09 2.32
C SER A 183 13.59 18.95 3.48
N GLU A 184 12.31 18.89 3.83
CA GLU A 184 11.70 19.64 4.93
C GLU A 184 11.69 18.82 6.23
N HIS A 185 11.71 17.47 6.11
CA HIS A 185 11.66 16.52 7.21
C HIS A 185 12.76 15.48 7.07
N PRO A 186 14.04 15.82 7.34
CA PRO A 186 15.19 14.99 7.03
C PRO A 186 15.27 13.66 7.80
N GLU A 187 14.45 13.49 8.83
CA GLU A 187 14.28 12.20 9.49
C GLU A 187 13.29 11.26 8.77
N LEU A 188 12.66 11.71 7.69
CA LEU A 188 11.78 10.91 6.86
C LEU A 188 12.42 10.60 5.51
N VAL A 189 12.39 9.33 5.13
CA VAL A 189 12.63 8.90 3.76
C VAL A 189 11.33 8.95 2.98
N VAL A 190 11.35 9.53 1.80
CA VAL A 190 10.27 9.40 0.83
C VAL A 190 10.52 8.13 0.01
N VAL A 191 9.63 7.15 0.12
CA VAL A 191 9.64 5.95 -0.72
C VAL A 191 8.46 6.07 -1.67
N PRO A 192 8.62 6.61 -2.89
CA PRO A 192 7.51 7.00 -3.76
C PRO A 192 6.56 5.85 -4.06
N TYR A 193 5.25 6.16 -4.10
CA TYR A 193 4.21 5.21 -4.47
C TYR A 193 3.83 5.43 -5.94
N GLN A 194 3.94 4.40 -6.77
CA GLN A 194 3.60 4.50 -8.20
C GLN A 194 2.12 4.20 -8.39
N LEU A 195 1.40 5.18 -8.99
CA LEU A 195 -0.03 5.08 -9.23
C LEU A 195 -0.38 4.25 -10.47
N ASP A 196 0.52 4.20 -11.41
CA ASP A 196 0.29 3.62 -12.74
C ASP A 196 0.30 2.08 -12.72
N THR A 197 1.00 1.45 -11.79
CA THR A 197 1.01 0.00 -11.57
C THR A 197 0.03 -0.48 -10.49
N ASN A 198 -0.81 0.41 -9.99
CA ASN A 198 -1.83 0.11 -8.99
C ASN A 198 -3.04 -0.59 -9.65
N ASP A 199 -3.56 -1.65 -9.00
CA ASP A 199 -4.71 -2.44 -9.48
C ASP A 199 -6.05 -1.69 -9.44
N MET A 200 -6.10 -0.48 -8.82
CA MET A 200 -7.24 0.43 -8.95
C MET A 200 -7.60 0.73 -10.41
N LYS A 201 -6.65 0.60 -11.33
CA LYS A 201 -6.91 0.73 -12.78
C LYS A 201 -7.90 -0.31 -13.30
N LEU A 202 -7.96 -1.49 -12.71
CA LEU A 202 -8.93 -2.52 -13.05
C LEU A 202 -10.37 -2.13 -12.71
N TRP A 203 -10.51 -1.11 -11.90
CA TRP A 203 -11.79 -0.63 -11.41
C TRP A 203 -12.14 0.77 -11.91
N LEU A 204 -11.22 1.74 -11.81
CA LEU A 204 -11.49 3.14 -12.19
C LEU A 204 -11.66 3.33 -13.70
N ASN A 205 -11.01 2.51 -14.52
CA ASN A 205 -11.04 2.63 -15.96
C ASN A 205 -11.99 1.58 -16.57
N ALA A 206 -13.13 2.02 -17.07
CA ALA A 206 -14.05 1.14 -17.77
C ALA A 206 -13.35 0.40 -18.91
N GLY A 207 -13.44 -0.92 -18.93
CA GLY A 207 -12.81 -1.77 -19.93
C GLY A 207 -11.34 -2.10 -19.72
N TYR A 208 -10.70 -1.65 -18.65
CA TYR A 208 -9.34 -2.09 -18.32
C TYR A 208 -9.36 -3.51 -17.80
N THR A 209 -8.78 -4.43 -18.56
CA THR A 209 -8.79 -5.87 -18.25
C THR A 209 -7.56 -6.29 -17.44
N PRO A 210 -7.59 -7.45 -16.78
CA PRO A 210 -6.41 -8.02 -16.10
C PRO A 210 -5.22 -8.21 -17.04
N ASP A 211 -5.45 -8.56 -18.32
CA ASP A 211 -4.38 -8.65 -19.34
C ASP A 211 -3.70 -7.30 -19.57
N MET A 212 -4.48 -6.23 -19.69
CA MET A 212 -3.96 -4.88 -19.87
C MET A 212 -3.15 -4.43 -18.65
N TRP A 213 -3.63 -4.70 -17.46
CA TRP A 213 -2.91 -4.40 -16.23
C TRP A 213 -1.60 -5.19 -16.15
N LEU A 214 -1.66 -6.50 -16.41
CA LEU A 214 -0.49 -7.37 -16.42
C LEU A 214 0.55 -6.91 -17.45
N LYS A 215 0.10 -6.59 -18.65
CA LYS A 215 0.99 -6.06 -19.70
C LYS A 215 1.66 -4.78 -19.24
N TYR A 216 0.89 -3.84 -18.70
CA TYR A 216 1.41 -2.57 -18.21
C TYR A 216 2.43 -2.78 -17.08
N ALA A 217 2.13 -3.63 -16.10
CA ALA A 217 3.04 -3.92 -15.00
C ALA A 217 4.36 -4.56 -15.50
N LYS A 218 4.28 -5.48 -16.47
CA LYS A 218 5.47 -6.08 -17.10
C LYS A 218 6.29 -5.04 -17.89
N ASP A 219 5.63 -4.22 -18.70
CA ASP A 219 6.30 -3.18 -19.50
C ASP A 219 7.02 -2.15 -18.58
N THR A 220 6.37 -1.81 -17.45
CA THR A 220 6.98 -0.93 -16.42
C THR A 220 8.21 -1.58 -15.80
N PHE A 221 8.08 -2.83 -15.37
CA PHE A 221 9.19 -3.60 -14.81
C PHE A 221 10.37 -3.69 -15.79
N ASP A 222 10.11 -4.11 -17.03
CA ASP A 222 11.15 -4.31 -18.06
C ASP A 222 11.85 -2.98 -18.40
N THR A 223 11.11 -1.87 -18.39
CA THR A 223 11.66 -0.54 -18.64
C THR A 223 12.56 -0.11 -17.50
N LEU A 224 12.10 -0.17 -16.25
CA LEU A 224 12.87 0.22 -15.07
C LEU A 224 14.09 -0.69 -14.86
N TYR A 225 13.96 -2.00 -15.13
CA TYR A 225 15.07 -2.94 -15.08
C TYR A 225 16.16 -2.60 -16.09
N ARG A 226 15.79 -2.22 -17.33
CA ARG A 226 16.72 -1.79 -18.36
C ARG A 226 17.42 -0.47 -17.99
N GLU A 227 16.66 0.52 -17.52
CA GLU A 227 17.20 1.81 -17.05
C GLU A 227 18.12 1.64 -15.83
N GLY A 228 17.78 0.69 -14.97
CA GLY A 228 18.53 0.33 -13.77
C GLY A 228 19.95 -0.20 -14.03
N GLU A 229 20.29 -0.51 -15.28
CA GLU A 229 21.66 -0.86 -15.65
C GLU A 229 22.62 0.32 -15.49
N GLN A 230 22.14 1.53 -15.75
CA GLN A 230 22.94 2.77 -15.64
C GLN A 230 22.67 3.47 -14.31
N THR A 231 21.41 3.52 -13.88
CA THR A 231 21.01 4.19 -12.64
C THR A 231 19.93 3.33 -11.97
N PRO A 232 20.26 2.66 -10.87
CA PRO A 232 19.30 1.78 -10.16
C PRO A 232 17.97 2.46 -9.88
N LYS A 233 16.89 1.71 -10.04
CA LYS A 233 15.51 2.16 -9.96
C LYS A 233 14.73 1.41 -8.90
N MET A 234 13.53 1.89 -8.61
CA MET A 234 12.54 1.22 -7.77
C MET A 234 11.22 1.10 -8.53
N MET A 235 10.57 -0.05 -8.40
CA MET A 235 9.18 -0.26 -8.84
C MET A 235 8.28 -0.49 -7.63
N SER A 236 7.15 0.20 -7.59
CA SER A 236 6.07 -0.03 -6.63
C SER A 236 4.90 -0.71 -7.33
N LEU A 237 4.49 -1.90 -6.86
CA LEU A 237 3.28 -2.58 -7.33
C LEU A 237 2.22 -2.51 -6.25
N GLY A 238 1.16 -1.74 -6.46
CA GLY A 238 0.07 -1.58 -5.49
C GLY A 238 -1.11 -2.50 -5.80
N VAL A 239 -1.57 -3.28 -4.83
CA VAL A 239 -2.74 -4.14 -4.98
C VAL A 239 -3.69 -4.01 -3.79
N HIS A 240 -4.99 -4.26 -4.01
CA HIS A 240 -6.04 -4.23 -3.01
C HIS A 240 -6.72 -5.59 -2.92
N LEU A 241 -6.98 -6.05 -1.71
CA LEU A 241 -7.53 -7.39 -1.47
C LEU A 241 -8.85 -7.64 -2.19
N ARG A 242 -9.76 -6.64 -2.20
CA ARG A 242 -11.06 -6.74 -2.89
C ARG A 242 -10.96 -6.62 -4.40
N ILE A 243 -9.86 -6.09 -4.94
CA ILE A 243 -9.67 -5.86 -6.38
C ILE A 243 -8.90 -7.02 -7.01
N ILE A 244 -7.61 -7.14 -6.71
CA ILE A 244 -6.77 -8.20 -7.30
C ILE A 244 -7.15 -9.59 -6.80
N GLY A 245 -7.68 -9.71 -5.59
CA GLY A 245 -8.07 -10.99 -4.98
C GLY A 245 -9.30 -11.66 -5.61
N ARG A 246 -9.90 -11.09 -6.66
CA ARG A 246 -10.99 -11.71 -7.43
C ARG A 246 -10.47 -12.86 -8.30
N PRO A 247 -11.25 -13.96 -8.48
CA PRO A 247 -10.81 -15.12 -9.27
C PRO A 247 -10.38 -14.78 -10.70
N GLY A 248 -11.08 -13.84 -11.34
CA GLY A 248 -10.75 -13.41 -12.70
C GLY A 248 -9.58 -12.44 -12.77
N ARG A 249 -8.95 -12.04 -11.66
CA ARG A 249 -7.89 -11.04 -11.62
C ARG A 249 -6.59 -11.57 -10.98
N ILE A 250 -6.68 -12.45 -9.98
CA ILE A 250 -5.52 -12.91 -9.20
C ILE A 250 -4.46 -13.59 -10.07
N TRP A 251 -4.84 -14.26 -11.15
CA TRP A 251 -3.93 -14.89 -12.10
C TRP A 251 -2.97 -13.87 -12.75
N ALA A 252 -3.41 -12.61 -12.90
CA ALA A 252 -2.55 -11.58 -13.48
C ALA A 252 -1.41 -11.21 -12.51
N LEU A 253 -1.67 -11.21 -11.20
CA LEU A 253 -0.62 -11.04 -10.19
C LEU A 253 0.34 -12.22 -10.18
N GLU A 254 -0.18 -13.45 -10.27
CA GLU A 254 0.65 -14.67 -10.40
C GLU A 254 1.58 -14.58 -11.62
N GLN A 255 1.03 -14.25 -12.78
CA GLN A 255 1.81 -14.09 -14.02
C GLN A 255 2.85 -12.95 -13.95
N PHE A 256 2.60 -11.91 -13.15
CA PHE A 256 3.59 -10.90 -12.89
C PHE A 256 4.72 -11.44 -12.00
N PHE A 257 4.40 -12.20 -10.95
CA PHE A 257 5.43 -12.83 -10.08
C PHE A 257 6.27 -13.85 -10.87
N GLU A 258 5.65 -14.67 -11.72
CA GLU A 258 6.38 -15.56 -12.64
C GLU A 258 7.28 -14.78 -13.63
N HIS A 259 6.87 -13.58 -14.03
CA HIS A 259 7.68 -12.75 -14.93
C HIS A 259 8.94 -12.26 -14.21
N ILE A 260 8.80 -11.62 -13.05
CA ILE A 260 9.95 -11.06 -12.33
C ILE A 260 10.90 -12.14 -11.81
N SER A 261 10.43 -13.35 -11.49
CA SER A 261 11.27 -14.46 -11.04
C SER A 261 12.29 -14.95 -12.07
N LYS A 262 12.16 -14.54 -13.33
CA LYS A 262 13.10 -14.89 -14.42
C LYS A 262 14.30 -13.96 -14.51
N PHE A 263 14.31 -12.88 -13.70
CA PHE A 263 15.37 -11.88 -13.73
C PHE A 263 16.30 -12.03 -12.53
N ASP A 264 17.58 -11.95 -12.79
CA ASP A 264 18.62 -11.75 -11.80
C ASP A 264 18.75 -10.26 -11.45
N ARG A 265 19.53 -9.91 -10.48
CA ARG A 265 19.82 -8.51 -10.10
C ARG A 265 18.56 -7.66 -9.83
N ILE A 266 17.51 -8.27 -9.26
CA ILE A 266 16.37 -7.61 -8.68
C ILE A 266 16.40 -7.80 -7.16
N TRP A 267 15.91 -6.79 -6.44
CA TRP A 267 15.75 -6.84 -4.99
C TRP A 267 14.28 -6.69 -4.64
N VAL A 268 13.58 -7.82 -4.53
CA VAL A 268 12.18 -7.79 -4.04
C VAL A 268 12.21 -7.65 -2.53
N THR A 269 11.62 -6.56 -2.01
CA THR A 269 11.79 -6.20 -0.60
C THR A 269 10.66 -5.33 -0.07
N THR A 270 10.63 -5.15 1.25
CA THR A 270 9.70 -4.25 1.93
C THR A 270 10.19 -2.80 1.85
N ARG A 271 9.28 -1.85 2.02
CA ARG A 271 9.59 -0.42 2.00
C ARG A 271 10.41 0.02 3.21
N GLU A 272 10.22 -0.62 4.35
CA GLU A 272 11.07 -0.44 5.52
C GLU A 272 12.54 -0.70 5.18
N LYS A 273 12.84 -1.83 4.53
CA LYS A 273 14.21 -2.18 4.11
C LYS A 273 14.76 -1.21 3.06
N ILE A 274 13.91 -0.71 2.15
CA ILE A 274 14.30 0.34 1.19
C ILE A 274 14.68 1.63 1.94
N ALA A 275 13.87 2.06 2.89
CA ALA A 275 14.12 3.25 3.68
C ALA A 275 15.37 3.11 4.57
N GLU A 276 15.59 1.94 5.18
CA GLU A 276 16.79 1.64 5.96
C GLU A 276 18.06 1.66 5.12
N HIS A 277 17.96 1.18 3.88
CA HIS A 277 19.11 1.13 2.96
C HIS A 277 19.57 2.52 2.51
N LEU A 278 18.67 3.51 2.47
CA LEU A 278 18.98 4.87 2.07
C LEU A 278 19.62 5.71 3.21
N ARG A 279 19.51 5.26 4.46
CA ARG A 279 20.07 5.91 5.66
C ARG A 279 21.39 5.31 6.08
#